data_c3c03bd08bceb8354fc0e5949de55b9d
#
_entry.id   c3c03bd08bceb8354fc0e5949de55b9d
#
_cell.length_a   1.000
_cell.length_b   1.000
_cell.length_c   1.000
_cell.angle_alpha   90.00
_cell.angle_beta   90.00
_cell.angle_gamma   90.00
#
_symmetry.space_group_name_H-M   'P 1'
#
loop_
_entity.id
_entity.type
_entity.pdbx_description
1 polymer ?
#
loop_
_entity_poly.entity_id
_entity_poly.type
_entity_poly.pdbx_seq_one_letter_code
_entity_poly.pdbx_strand_id
1 'polypeptide(L)'
;SQPDLLTQLRDAREQGYEIYAESCPHYFNLTVEDLEKKGPWAKFTPPMNTAENQALLWKKFDQGFVTTIGSDHCPYPKEQKVPGETDIWDAPNGIPGIETSLRLMLNGVSEGRTSINRVVECMCENPAKVYGLFPQKGQIAVGADADMVVLDMDRAEMVSNDKIVSKCGWSPFDGKILKGFPELV
;
A
#
# COMPACT_ATOMS: atom_id res chain seq x y z
N SER A 1 0.07 -10.74 -3.65
CA SER A 1 -0.65 -9.80 -4.56
C SER A 1 -0.73 -10.32 -6.00
N GLN A 2 -0.86 -11.65 -6.14
CA GLN A 2 -1.10 -12.28 -7.44
C GLN A 2 -2.61 -12.27 -7.74
N PRO A 3 -3.06 -11.70 -8.89
CA PRO A 3 -4.48 -11.57 -9.19
C PRO A 3 -5.23 -12.91 -9.22
N ASP A 4 -4.64 -13.97 -9.72
CA ASP A 4 -5.29 -15.30 -9.79
C ASP A 4 -5.52 -15.89 -8.39
N LEU A 5 -4.58 -15.74 -7.47
CA LEU A 5 -4.73 -16.18 -6.10
C LEU A 5 -5.89 -15.45 -5.40
N LEU A 6 -6.09 -14.16 -5.67
CA LEU A 6 -7.20 -13.39 -5.10
C LEU A 6 -8.56 -13.96 -5.53
N THR A 7 -8.67 -14.49 -6.74
CA THR A 7 -9.90 -15.17 -7.20
C THR A 7 -10.17 -16.43 -6.36
N GLN A 8 -9.15 -17.27 -6.17
CA GLN A 8 -9.28 -18.49 -5.38
C GLN A 8 -9.65 -18.19 -3.91
N LEU A 9 -9.06 -17.14 -3.32
CA LEU A 9 -9.39 -16.71 -1.95
C LEU A 9 -10.82 -16.20 -1.83
N ARG A 10 -11.31 -15.45 -2.82
CA ARG A 10 -12.72 -15.05 -2.85
C ARG A 10 -13.65 -16.26 -2.95
N ASP A 11 -13.39 -17.17 -3.89
CA ASP A 11 -14.21 -18.34 -4.10
C ASP A 11 -14.28 -19.22 -2.84
N ALA A 12 -13.18 -19.32 -2.09
CA ALA A 12 -13.15 -19.99 -0.79
C ALA A 12 -14.00 -19.25 0.27
N ARG A 13 -13.97 -17.91 0.31
CA ARG A 13 -14.87 -17.13 1.19
C ARG A 13 -16.35 -17.34 0.85
N GLU A 14 -16.70 -17.39 -0.42
CA GLU A 14 -18.07 -17.67 -0.87
C GLU A 14 -18.55 -19.09 -0.47
N GLN A 15 -17.61 -20.02 -0.28
CA GLN A 15 -17.86 -21.35 0.28
C GLN A 15 -17.94 -21.38 1.81
N GLY A 16 -17.78 -20.24 2.50
CA GLY A 16 -17.90 -20.11 3.94
C GLY A 16 -16.59 -20.27 4.72
N TYR A 17 -15.44 -20.35 4.06
CA TYR A 17 -14.15 -20.33 4.74
C TYR A 17 -13.81 -18.93 5.25
N GLU A 18 -13.35 -18.83 6.49
CA GLU A 18 -12.85 -17.58 7.06
C GLU A 18 -11.42 -17.30 6.59
N ILE A 19 -11.29 -16.62 5.47
CA ILE A 19 -10.02 -16.31 4.80
C ILE A 19 -9.94 -14.83 4.52
N TYR A 20 -8.81 -14.23 4.86
CA TYR A 20 -8.50 -12.82 4.61
C TYR A 20 -7.39 -12.70 3.57
N ALA A 21 -7.52 -11.72 2.68
CA ALA A 21 -6.55 -11.41 1.64
C ALA A 21 -5.93 -10.04 1.90
N GLU A 22 -4.64 -10.00 2.24
CA GLU A 22 -3.89 -8.77 2.39
C GLU A 22 -3.07 -8.45 1.14
N SER A 23 -2.98 -7.17 0.81
CA SER A 23 -2.03 -6.64 -0.16
C SER A 23 -1.36 -5.38 0.38
N CYS A 24 -0.37 -4.84 -0.35
CA CYS A 24 0.40 -3.69 0.10
C CYS A 24 0.45 -2.61 -0.98
N PRO A 25 0.50 -1.30 -0.62
CA PRO A 25 0.43 -0.19 -1.57
C PRO A 25 1.48 -0.23 -2.67
N HIS A 26 2.65 -0.80 -2.39
CA HIS A 26 3.72 -0.89 -3.39
C HIS A 26 3.36 -1.82 -4.56
N TYR A 27 2.58 -2.90 -4.36
CA TYR A 27 2.13 -3.75 -5.45
C TYR A 27 1.16 -3.05 -6.41
N PHE A 28 0.48 -2.02 -5.95
CA PHE A 28 -0.42 -1.19 -6.74
C PHE A 28 0.29 -0.04 -7.46
N ASN A 29 1.55 0.25 -7.12
CA ASN A 29 2.22 1.46 -7.54
C ASN A 29 3.62 1.28 -8.14
N LEU A 30 4.22 0.08 -8.00
CA LEU A 30 5.50 -0.28 -8.57
C LEU A 30 5.35 -1.52 -9.46
N THR A 31 6.16 -1.59 -10.51
CA THR A 31 6.19 -2.70 -11.47
C THR A 31 7.61 -3.24 -11.66
N VAL A 32 7.76 -4.32 -12.40
CA VAL A 32 9.08 -4.88 -12.72
C VAL A 32 9.98 -3.87 -13.44
N GLU A 33 9.40 -2.97 -14.23
CA GLU A 33 10.13 -1.89 -14.91
C GLU A 33 10.67 -0.85 -13.92
N ASP A 34 10.00 -0.67 -12.76
CA ASP A 34 10.54 0.15 -11.67
C ASP A 34 11.74 -0.51 -11.00
N LEU A 35 11.75 -1.84 -10.85
CA LEU A 35 12.90 -2.58 -10.35
C LEU A 35 14.11 -2.44 -11.30
N GLU A 36 13.89 -2.56 -12.60
CA GLU A 36 14.95 -2.37 -13.61
C GLU A 36 15.56 -0.97 -13.55
N LYS A 37 14.74 0.06 -13.33
CA LYS A 37 15.18 1.47 -13.27
C LYS A 37 15.80 1.87 -11.94
N LYS A 38 15.27 1.35 -10.83
CA LYS A 38 15.61 1.77 -9.46
C LYS A 38 16.57 0.79 -8.77
N GLY A 39 16.76 -0.40 -9.34
CA GLY A 39 17.62 -1.43 -8.77
C GLY A 39 17.28 -1.75 -7.31
N PRO A 40 18.26 -1.71 -6.40
CA PRO A 40 18.08 -2.09 -4.99
C PRO A 40 17.03 -1.26 -4.26
N TRP A 41 16.78 -0.04 -4.70
CA TRP A 41 15.79 0.88 -4.08
C TRP A 41 14.34 0.46 -4.31
N ALA A 42 14.10 -0.48 -5.23
CA ALA A 42 12.80 -1.09 -5.46
C ALA A 42 12.80 -2.60 -5.21
N LYS A 43 13.85 -3.15 -4.59
CA LYS A 43 13.96 -4.59 -4.29
C LYS A 43 13.21 -4.95 -3.02
N PHE A 44 12.19 -5.83 -3.14
CA PHE A 44 11.45 -6.44 -2.03
C PHE A 44 10.93 -7.84 -2.42
N THR A 45 10.39 -8.57 -1.47
CA THR A 45 9.90 -9.95 -1.63
C THR A 45 8.51 -10.09 -1.01
N PRO A 46 7.54 -10.73 -1.69
CA PRO A 46 7.57 -11.24 -3.06
C PRO A 46 7.83 -10.17 -4.12
N PRO A 47 8.36 -10.54 -5.31
CA PRO A 47 8.71 -9.56 -6.35
C PRO A 47 7.49 -8.88 -6.94
N MET A 48 7.72 -7.74 -7.58
CA MET A 48 6.69 -6.94 -8.25
C MET A 48 6.03 -7.66 -9.41
N ASN A 49 4.84 -7.20 -9.74
CA ASN A 49 4.09 -7.62 -10.91
C ASN A 49 4.47 -6.80 -12.15
N THR A 50 4.10 -7.31 -13.33
CA THR A 50 4.05 -6.51 -14.56
C THR A 50 2.99 -5.41 -14.46
N ALA A 51 3.07 -4.39 -15.32
CA ALA A 51 2.06 -3.33 -15.38
C ALA A 51 0.64 -3.87 -15.66
N GLU A 52 0.53 -4.92 -16.47
CA GLU A 52 -0.74 -5.59 -16.75
C GLU A 52 -1.34 -6.24 -15.50
N ASN A 53 -0.54 -7.01 -14.75
CA ASN A 53 -0.98 -7.62 -13.49
C ASN A 53 -1.30 -6.57 -12.43
N GLN A 54 -0.58 -5.45 -12.41
CA GLN A 54 -0.87 -4.32 -11.52
C GLN A 54 -2.25 -3.71 -11.85
N ALA A 55 -2.56 -3.48 -13.12
CA ALA A 55 -3.87 -2.98 -13.54
C ALA A 55 -5.00 -3.95 -13.14
N LEU A 56 -4.77 -5.26 -13.29
CA LEU A 56 -5.71 -6.29 -12.85
C LEU A 56 -5.85 -6.32 -11.32
N LEU A 57 -4.78 -6.09 -10.57
CA LEU A 57 -4.80 -6.00 -9.10
C LEU A 57 -5.67 -4.82 -8.64
N TRP A 58 -5.54 -3.63 -9.26
CA TRP A 58 -6.43 -2.50 -8.99
C TRP A 58 -7.89 -2.83 -9.23
N LYS A 59 -8.21 -3.47 -10.35
CA LYS A 59 -9.57 -3.90 -10.66
C LYS A 59 -10.12 -4.86 -9.61
N LYS A 60 -9.32 -5.86 -9.19
CA LYS A 60 -9.73 -6.81 -8.14
C LYS A 60 -9.86 -6.14 -6.77
N PHE A 61 -9.01 -5.17 -6.46
CA PHE A 61 -9.14 -4.37 -5.24
C PHE A 61 -10.47 -3.64 -5.21
N ASP A 62 -10.82 -2.92 -6.26
CA ASP A 62 -12.09 -2.20 -6.37
C ASP A 62 -13.32 -3.14 -6.28
N GLN A 63 -13.20 -4.35 -6.80
CA GLN A 63 -14.22 -5.40 -6.75
C GLN A 63 -14.32 -6.14 -5.39
N GLY A 64 -13.55 -5.79 -4.36
CA GLY A 64 -13.67 -6.40 -3.03
C GLY A 64 -12.86 -7.68 -2.81
N PHE A 65 -11.95 -8.04 -3.69
CA PHE A 65 -11.15 -9.27 -3.53
C PHE A 65 -10.08 -9.16 -2.42
N VAL A 66 -9.56 -7.97 -2.19
CA VAL A 66 -8.58 -7.70 -1.12
C VAL A 66 -9.33 -7.31 0.15
N THR A 67 -8.99 -7.90 1.28
CA THR A 67 -9.62 -7.62 2.58
C THR A 67 -8.96 -6.44 3.27
N THR A 68 -7.63 -6.44 3.35
CA THR A 68 -6.85 -5.46 4.09
C THR A 68 -5.67 -4.94 3.27
N ILE A 69 -5.22 -3.73 3.58
CA ILE A 69 -3.98 -3.14 3.08
C ILE A 69 -3.00 -2.99 4.24
N GLY A 70 -1.92 -3.77 4.21
CA GLY A 70 -0.77 -3.65 5.10
C GLY A 70 0.34 -2.81 4.48
N SER A 71 1.24 -2.26 5.29
CA SER A 71 2.34 -1.42 4.78
C SER A 71 3.53 -2.23 4.25
N ASP A 72 3.74 -3.40 4.80
CA ASP A 72 4.98 -4.20 4.62
C ASP A 72 6.24 -3.32 4.79
N HIS A 73 6.19 -2.43 5.79
CA HIS A 73 7.25 -1.46 6.04
C HIS A 73 8.52 -2.17 6.51
N CYS A 74 9.50 -2.22 5.64
CA CYS A 74 10.79 -2.85 5.90
C CYS A 74 11.94 -1.89 5.52
N PRO A 75 12.19 -0.85 6.34
CA PRO A 75 13.16 0.19 6.04
C PRO A 75 14.58 -0.28 6.37
N TYR A 76 15.43 -0.28 5.37
CA TYR A 76 16.87 -0.47 5.54
C TYR A 76 17.59 0.87 5.41
N PRO A 77 18.66 1.14 6.17
CA PRO A 77 19.54 2.29 5.95
C PRO A 77 20.12 2.28 4.53
N LYS A 78 20.41 3.48 3.99
CA LYS A 78 20.96 3.63 2.62
C LYS A 78 22.22 2.81 2.43
N GLU A 79 23.08 2.74 3.42
CA GLU A 79 24.37 2.03 3.41
C GLU A 79 24.19 0.53 3.14
N GLN A 80 23.06 -0.04 3.51
CA GLN A 80 22.74 -1.45 3.25
C GLN A 80 22.14 -1.66 1.86
N LYS A 81 21.58 -0.64 1.24
CA LYS A 81 21.01 -0.72 -0.11
C LYS A 81 22.05 -0.44 -1.20
N VAL A 82 23.00 0.46 -0.96
CA VAL A 82 24.02 0.88 -1.93
C VAL A 82 24.82 -0.27 -2.54
N PRO A 83 25.26 -1.30 -1.81
CA PRO A 83 25.98 -2.43 -2.42
C PRO A 83 25.19 -3.09 -3.56
N GLY A 84 23.87 -3.08 -3.47
CA GLY A 84 22.98 -3.61 -4.50
C GLY A 84 22.98 -2.84 -5.83
N GLU A 85 23.57 -1.65 -5.87
CA GLU A 85 23.76 -0.90 -7.14
C GLU A 85 24.81 -1.56 -8.05
N THR A 86 25.72 -2.33 -7.45
CA THR A 86 26.73 -3.11 -8.19
C THR A 86 26.25 -4.55 -8.40
N ASP A 87 25.77 -5.21 -7.37
CA ASP A 87 25.16 -6.53 -7.43
C ASP A 87 23.84 -6.52 -6.64
N ILE A 88 22.74 -6.74 -7.33
CA ILE A 88 21.39 -6.71 -6.73
C ILE A 88 21.25 -7.69 -5.56
N TRP A 89 22.03 -8.77 -5.53
CA TRP A 89 21.99 -9.78 -4.47
C TRP A 89 22.56 -9.28 -3.15
N ASP A 90 23.43 -8.27 -3.19
CA ASP A 90 24.02 -7.66 -1.98
C ASP A 90 23.07 -6.71 -1.25
N ALA A 91 21.95 -6.30 -1.87
CA ALA A 91 20.93 -5.52 -1.19
C ALA A 91 19.91 -6.41 -0.47
N PRO A 92 19.52 -6.06 0.79
CA PRO A 92 18.42 -6.73 1.46
C PRO A 92 17.07 -6.46 0.77
N ASN A 93 16.15 -7.43 0.90
CA ASN A 93 14.76 -7.28 0.45
C ASN A 93 13.97 -6.43 1.43
N GLY A 94 13.40 -5.34 0.98
CA GLY A 94 12.55 -4.46 1.78
C GLY A 94 12.62 -3.00 1.35
N ILE A 95 11.51 -2.31 1.52
CA ILE A 95 11.35 -0.89 1.21
C ILE A 95 10.57 -0.19 2.34
N PRO A 96 10.78 1.12 2.59
CA PRO A 96 9.93 1.87 3.50
C PRO A 96 8.55 2.08 2.87
N GLY A 97 7.48 1.88 3.65
CA GLY A 97 6.10 1.95 3.15
C GLY A 97 5.15 2.80 4.00
N ILE A 98 5.32 2.91 5.33
CA ILE A 98 4.33 3.51 6.23
C ILE A 98 3.95 4.94 5.82
N GLU A 99 4.92 5.83 5.58
CA GLU A 99 4.67 7.24 5.30
C GLU A 99 3.93 7.49 3.98
N THR A 100 4.05 6.57 3.03
CA THR A 100 3.46 6.71 1.70
C THR A 100 2.21 5.88 1.50
N SER A 101 1.91 4.92 2.38
CA SER A 101 0.83 3.94 2.22
C SER A 101 -0.52 4.57 1.92
N LEU A 102 -1.00 5.46 2.80
CA LEU A 102 -2.29 6.12 2.61
C LEU A 102 -2.29 6.99 1.35
N ARG A 103 -1.25 7.80 1.15
CA ARG A 103 -1.14 8.70 -0.01
C ARG A 103 -1.13 7.96 -1.34
N LEU A 104 -0.51 6.79 -1.43
CA LEU A 104 -0.51 5.95 -2.63
C LEU A 104 -1.91 5.42 -2.95
N MET A 105 -2.67 5.01 -1.94
CA MET A 105 -4.04 4.54 -2.13
C MET A 105 -4.99 5.69 -2.49
N LEU A 106 -4.85 6.87 -1.85
CA LEU A 106 -5.60 8.08 -2.19
C LEU A 106 -5.31 8.58 -3.61
N ASN A 107 -4.06 8.47 -4.06
CA ASN A 107 -3.72 8.76 -5.44
C ASN A 107 -4.45 7.83 -6.42
N GLY A 108 -4.60 6.56 -6.08
CA GLY A 108 -5.43 5.62 -6.84
C GLY A 108 -6.90 6.04 -6.93
N VAL A 109 -7.45 6.63 -5.86
CA VAL A 109 -8.80 7.25 -5.89
C VAL A 109 -8.83 8.44 -6.85
N SER A 110 -7.84 9.33 -6.79
CA SER A 110 -7.74 10.50 -7.66
C SER A 110 -7.57 10.14 -9.14
N GLU A 111 -6.96 8.99 -9.41
CA GLU A 111 -6.82 8.42 -10.77
C GLU A 111 -8.08 7.64 -11.23
N GLY A 112 -9.12 7.55 -10.40
CA GLY A 112 -10.36 6.82 -10.71
C GLY A 112 -10.20 5.30 -10.74
N ARG A 113 -9.17 4.76 -10.10
CA ARG A 113 -8.92 3.31 -10.03
C ARG A 113 -9.75 2.61 -8.97
N THR A 114 -10.20 3.35 -7.96
CA THR A 114 -11.03 2.86 -6.85
C THR A 114 -11.75 4.02 -6.17
N SER A 115 -12.61 3.73 -5.19
CA SER A 115 -13.32 4.73 -4.39
C SER A 115 -12.64 4.97 -3.04
N ILE A 116 -12.90 6.14 -2.45
CA ILE A 116 -12.46 6.46 -1.08
C ILE A 116 -13.05 5.46 -0.07
N ASN A 117 -14.31 5.07 -0.25
CA ASN A 117 -14.96 4.09 0.63
C ASN A 117 -14.22 2.76 0.62
N ARG A 118 -13.74 2.32 -0.55
CA ARG A 118 -12.98 1.08 -0.67
C ARG A 118 -11.63 1.16 0.05
N VAL A 119 -10.96 2.31 -0.02
CA VAL A 119 -9.72 2.56 0.73
C VAL A 119 -9.98 2.51 2.24
N VAL A 120 -11.01 3.21 2.73
CA VAL A 120 -11.39 3.21 4.15
C VAL A 120 -11.77 1.82 4.63
N GLU A 121 -12.54 1.07 3.85
CA GLU A 121 -12.90 -0.30 4.16
C GLU A 121 -11.65 -1.17 4.38
N CYS A 122 -10.65 -1.10 3.48
CA CYS A 122 -9.47 -1.95 3.54
C CYS A 122 -8.38 -1.48 4.50
N MET A 123 -8.34 -0.19 4.84
CA MET A 123 -7.29 0.36 5.72
C MET A 123 -7.79 0.67 7.14
N CYS A 124 -9.11 0.68 7.38
CA CYS A 124 -9.69 1.00 8.68
C CYS A 124 -10.69 -0.06 9.16
N GLU A 125 -11.81 -0.24 8.45
CA GLU A 125 -12.92 -1.08 8.92
C GLU A 125 -12.55 -2.57 8.95
N ASN A 126 -12.06 -3.12 7.85
CA ASN A 126 -11.70 -4.53 7.78
C ASN A 126 -10.54 -4.91 8.70
N PRO A 127 -9.44 -4.14 8.83
CA PRO A 127 -8.44 -4.39 9.86
C PRO A 127 -9.03 -4.42 11.26
N ALA A 128 -9.92 -3.48 11.60
CA ALA A 128 -10.58 -3.47 12.90
C ALA A 128 -11.42 -4.75 13.15
N LYS A 129 -12.13 -5.24 12.12
CA LYS A 129 -12.88 -6.50 12.20
C LYS A 129 -11.97 -7.71 12.35
N VAL A 130 -10.92 -7.83 11.53
CA VAL A 130 -9.98 -8.95 11.54
C VAL A 130 -9.26 -9.08 12.88
N TYR A 131 -8.89 -7.94 13.49
CA TYR A 131 -8.17 -7.92 14.77
C TYR A 131 -9.09 -7.78 15.99
N GLY A 132 -10.42 -7.87 15.84
CA GLY A 132 -11.37 -7.86 16.95
C GLY A 132 -11.51 -6.49 17.63
N LEU A 133 -11.20 -5.40 16.96
CA LEU A 133 -11.31 -4.02 17.47
C LEU A 133 -12.63 -3.34 17.06
N PHE A 134 -13.35 -3.91 16.10
CA PHE A 134 -14.66 -3.43 15.70
C PHE A 134 -15.72 -3.82 16.75
N PRO A 135 -16.70 -2.96 17.10
CA PRO A 135 -17.06 -1.68 16.50
C PRO A 135 -16.40 -0.45 17.17
N GLN A 136 -15.48 -0.65 18.13
CA GLN A 136 -14.85 0.46 18.84
C GLN A 136 -13.94 1.28 17.92
N LYS A 137 -13.25 0.63 16.99
CA LYS A 137 -12.42 1.24 15.94
C LYS A 137 -12.92 0.87 14.54
N GLY A 138 -12.46 1.61 13.53
CA GLY A 138 -12.73 1.32 12.12
C GLY A 138 -14.04 1.91 11.58
N GLN A 139 -14.72 2.74 12.35
CA GLN A 139 -15.95 3.43 11.93
C GLN A 139 -16.09 4.79 12.61
N ILE A 140 -16.88 5.67 12.01
CA ILE A 140 -17.33 6.92 12.63
C ILE A 140 -18.78 6.70 13.10
N ALA A 141 -18.96 6.42 14.38
CA ALA A 141 -20.27 6.17 14.99
C ALA A 141 -20.29 6.60 16.46
N VAL A 142 -21.49 6.85 16.99
CA VAL A 142 -21.67 7.16 18.43
C VAL A 142 -21.22 5.95 19.26
N GLY A 143 -20.27 6.19 20.18
CA GLY A 143 -19.68 5.17 21.04
C GLY A 143 -18.40 4.53 20.50
N ALA A 144 -18.00 4.83 19.25
CA ALA A 144 -16.70 4.46 18.74
C ALA A 144 -15.62 5.47 19.17
N ASP A 145 -14.35 5.08 19.11
CA ASP A 145 -13.23 5.98 19.33
C ASP A 145 -13.19 7.06 18.22
N ALA A 146 -12.81 8.27 18.60
CA ALA A 146 -12.73 9.40 17.67
C ALA A 146 -11.40 9.45 16.88
N ASP A 147 -10.92 8.30 16.42
CA ASP A 147 -9.75 8.21 15.55
C ASP A 147 -10.17 8.60 14.12
N MET A 148 -9.85 9.81 13.70
CA MET A 148 -10.32 10.37 12.43
C MET A 148 -9.17 10.99 11.65
N VAL A 149 -9.27 10.92 10.33
CA VAL A 149 -8.35 11.58 9.41
C VAL A 149 -9.14 12.52 8.50
N VAL A 150 -8.76 13.79 8.45
CA VAL A 150 -9.28 14.76 7.48
C VAL A 150 -8.41 14.71 6.22
N LEU A 151 -9.06 14.52 5.08
CA LEU A 151 -8.37 14.36 3.79
C LEU A 151 -8.62 15.58 2.89
N ASP A 152 -7.56 16.12 2.31
CA ASP A 152 -7.65 17.02 1.15
C ASP A 152 -7.37 16.21 -0.12
N MET A 153 -8.42 15.91 -0.87
CA MET A 153 -8.32 15.11 -2.10
C MET A 153 -7.85 15.91 -3.31
N ASP A 154 -7.78 17.23 -3.22
CA ASP A 154 -7.29 18.12 -4.30
C ASP A 154 -5.81 18.46 -4.15
N ARG A 155 -5.26 18.36 -2.96
CA ARG A 155 -3.85 18.60 -2.70
C ARG A 155 -2.98 17.55 -3.40
N ALA A 156 -2.00 18.04 -4.18
CA ALA A 156 -0.98 17.22 -4.81
C ALA A 156 0.40 17.60 -4.26
N GLU A 157 1.21 16.60 -3.89
CA GLU A 157 2.53 16.83 -3.33
C GLU A 157 3.51 15.76 -3.80
N MET A 158 4.74 16.20 -4.12
CA MET A 158 5.83 15.29 -4.48
C MET A 158 6.37 14.58 -3.24
N VAL A 159 6.55 13.27 -3.34
CA VAL A 159 7.33 12.51 -2.38
C VAL A 159 8.79 12.90 -2.54
N SER A 160 9.44 13.32 -1.45
CA SER A 160 10.84 13.74 -1.47
C SER A 160 11.60 13.07 -0.34
N ASN A 161 12.76 12.52 -0.64
CA ASN A 161 13.65 11.91 0.34
C ASN A 161 14.06 12.92 1.44
N ASP A 162 14.12 14.21 1.12
CA ASP A 162 14.46 15.27 2.09
C ASP A 162 13.36 15.50 3.15
N LYS A 163 12.13 15.03 2.86
CA LYS A 163 10.96 15.15 3.74
C LYS A 163 10.61 13.85 4.46
N ILE A 164 11.33 12.76 4.19
CA ILE A 164 11.09 11.47 4.83
C ILE A 164 11.46 11.53 6.31
N VAL A 165 10.50 11.22 7.18
CA VAL A 165 10.66 11.21 8.65
C VAL A 165 11.27 9.90 9.14
N SER A 166 11.04 8.81 8.43
CA SER A 166 11.64 7.51 8.72
C SER A 166 13.17 7.61 8.73
N LYS A 167 13.81 6.99 9.72
CA LYS A 167 15.27 7.01 9.90
C LYS A 167 16.06 6.49 8.70
N CYS A 168 15.45 5.72 7.82
CA CYS A 168 16.11 5.26 6.59
C CYS A 168 16.40 6.39 5.60
N GLY A 169 15.64 7.50 5.65
CA GLY A 169 15.88 8.72 4.87
C GLY A 169 15.71 8.55 3.35
N TRP A 170 14.87 7.61 2.90
CA TRP A 170 14.59 7.39 1.48
C TRP A 170 13.22 6.74 1.27
N SER A 171 12.72 6.83 0.04
CA SER A 171 11.50 6.17 -0.41
C SER A 171 11.66 5.69 -1.86
N PRO A 172 11.11 4.53 -2.23
CA PRO A 172 11.09 4.08 -3.63
C PRO A 172 10.22 4.98 -4.51
N PHE A 173 9.43 5.85 -3.90
CA PHE A 173 8.52 6.78 -4.56
C PHE A 173 9.09 8.20 -4.69
N ASP A 174 10.36 8.42 -4.35
CA ASP A 174 11.02 9.72 -4.48
C ASP A 174 10.81 10.32 -5.89
N GLY A 175 10.42 11.60 -5.94
CA GLY A 175 10.06 12.32 -7.17
C GLY A 175 8.64 12.06 -7.69
N LYS A 176 7.87 11.11 -7.14
CA LYS A 176 6.50 10.85 -7.57
C LYS A 176 5.54 11.89 -6.98
N ILE A 177 4.71 12.52 -7.81
CA ILE A 177 3.62 13.37 -7.35
C ILE A 177 2.43 12.50 -7.02
N LEU A 178 1.90 12.65 -5.80
CA LEU A 178 0.71 11.96 -5.33
C LEU A 178 -0.39 12.98 -5.04
N LYS A 179 -1.61 12.70 -5.49
CA LYS A 179 -2.81 13.49 -5.21
C LYS A 179 -3.66 12.81 -4.13
N GLY A 180 -4.19 13.60 -3.20
CA GLY A 180 -4.85 13.16 -1.97
C GLY A 180 -3.87 13.16 -0.78
N PHE A 181 -4.20 13.94 0.24
CA PHE A 181 -3.31 14.18 1.37
C PHE A 181 -4.06 14.15 2.71
N PRO A 182 -3.52 13.49 3.77
CA PRO A 182 -4.03 13.63 5.13
C PRO A 182 -3.59 14.99 5.71
N GLU A 183 -4.56 15.86 6.00
CA GLU A 183 -4.32 17.20 6.54
C GLU A 183 -4.27 17.19 8.06
N LEU A 184 -5.10 16.36 8.70
CA LEU A 184 -5.21 16.27 10.14
C LEU A 184 -5.51 14.83 10.56
N VAL A 185 -4.88 14.40 11.65
CA VAL A 185 -5.08 13.09 12.27
C VAL A 185 -5.43 13.25 13.73
#